data_34006f82a2972f4e82abfdc36ee483fc
#
_entry.id   34006f82a2972f4e82abfdc36ee483fc
#
_cell.length_a   1.000
_cell.length_b   1.000
_cell.length_c   1.000
_cell.angle_alpha   90.00
_cell.angle_beta   90.00
_cell.angle_gamma   90.00
#
_symmetry.space_group_name_H-M   'P 1'
#
loop_
_entity.id
_entity.type
_entity.pdbx_description
1 polymer ?
#
loop_
_entity_poly.entity_id
_entity_poly.type
_entity_poly.pdbx_seq_one_letter_code
_entity_poly.pdbx_strand_id
1 'polypeptide(L)'
;MSDILTKLAATIEARRDADPTSSHTAGMLSKGASKCAEKFGEEAIEAIIEAAKGDQAALTREAADVLYHLQVMLAASDVAWADVLAELERREGTSGVAEKASRG
;
A
#
# COMPACT_ATOMS: atom_id res chain seq x y z
N MET A 1 -10.78 3.27 -17.86
CA MET A 1 -9.49 2.78 -17.39
C MET A 1 -9.68 1.88 -16.19
N SER A 2 -8.98 0.75 -16.19
CA SER A 2 -9.07 -0.18 -15.09
C SER A 2 -8.39 0.43 -13.85
N ASP A 3 -9.12 0.48 -12.74
CA ASP A 3 -8.53 0.90 -11.48
C ASP A 3 -8.17 -0.35 -10.68
N ILE A 4 -7.03 -0.94 -11.03
CA ILE A 4 -6.56 -2.17 -10.39
C ILE A 4 -6.32 -1.96 -8.89
N LEU A 5 -5.89 -0.77 -8.49
CA LEU A 5 -5.62 -0.51 -7.08
C LEU A 5 -6.90 -0.48 -6.25
N THR A 6 -7.98 0.08 -6.80
CA THR A 6 -9.27 0.04 -6.12
C THR A 6 -9.82 -1.37 -6.06
N LYS A 7 -9.65 -2.16 -7.12
CA LYS A 7 -10.04 -3.57 -7.12
C LYS A 7 -9.24 -4.37 -6.10
N LEU A 8 -7.93 -4.11 -6.01
CA LEU A 8 -7.07 -4.78 -5.04
C LEU A 8 -7.52 -4.46 -3.61
N ALA A 9 -7.84 -3.19 -3.34
CA ALA A 9 -8.31 -2.79 -2.01
C ALA A 9 -9.61 -3.52 -1.64
N ALA A 10 -10.53 -3.67 -2.60
CA ALA A 10 -11.78 -4.40 -2.38
C ALA A 10 -11.51 -5.90 -2.13
N THR A 11 -10.56 -6.48 -2.85
CA THR A 11 -10.17 -7.87 -2.67
C THR A 11 -9.57 -8.10 -1.27
N ILE A 12 -8.70 -7.19 -0.83
CA ILE A 12 -8.09 -7.28 0.50
C ILE A 12 -9.17 -7.21 1.58
N GLU A 13 -10.11 -6.27 1.44
CA GLU A 13 -11.20 -6.14 2.40
C GLU A 13 -12.07 -7.40 2.44
N ALA A 14 -12.32 -8.01 1.27
CA ALA A 14 -13.10 -9.24 1.17
C ALA A 14 -12.41 -10.43 1.86
N ARG A 15 -11.08 -10.38 2.04
CA ARG A 15 -10.33 -11.46 2.71
C ARG A 15 -10.23 -11.26 4.22
N ARG A 16 -10.74 -10.16 4.74
CA ARG A 16 -10.60 -9.82 6.16
C ARG A 16 -11.07 -10.96 7.08
N ASP A 17 -12.18 -11.59 6.73
CA ASP A 17 -12.76 -12.67 7.53
C ASP A 17 -12.49 -14.06 6.96
N ALA A 18 -11.60 -14.17 5.98
CA ALA A 18 -11.24 -15.46 5.41
C ALA A 18 -10.33 -16.24 6.38
N ASP A 19 -10.21 -17.55 6.12
CA ASP A 19 -9.34 -18.42 6.92
C ASP A 19 -7.88 -17.98 6.77
N PRO A 20 -7.20 -17.57 7.85
CA PRO A 20 -5.80 -17.15 7.78
C PRO A 20 -4.84 -18.23 7.26
N THR A 21 -5.22 -19.51 7.37
CA THR A 21 -4.35 -20.59 6.90
C THR A 21 -4.47 -20.83 5.39
N SER A 22 -5.55 -20.36 4.78
CA SER A 22 -5.78 -20.55 3.34
C SER A 22 -5.65 -19.27 2.52
N SER A 23 -5.51 -18.12 3.16
CA SER A 23 -5.38 -16.83 2.50
C SER A 23 -4.19 -16.08 3.06
N HIS A 24 -3.24 -15.74 2.19
CA HIS A 24 -2.06 -14.93 2.59
C HIS A 24 -2.51 -13.58 3.17
N THR A 25 -3.46 -12.92 2.50
CA THR A 25 -3.98 -11.63 2.95
C THR A 25 -4.65 -11.74 4.33
N ALA A 26 -5.52 -12.75 4.51
CA ALA A 26 -6.16 -12.95 5.81
C ALA A 26 -5.11 -13.24 6.90
N GLY A 27 -4.09 -14.02 6.55
CA GLY A 27 -2.98 -14.30 7.47
C GLY A 27 -2.25 -13.04 7.90
N MET A 28 -1.97 -12.15 6.94
CA MET A 28 -1.32 -10.86 7.23
C MET A 28 -2.20 -10.00 8.13
N LEU A 29 -3.48 -9.85 7.77
CA LEU A 29 -4.41 -9.04 8.55
C LEU A 29 -4.57 -9.56 9.98
N SER A 30 -4.54 -10.89 10.16
CA SER A 30 -4.68 -11.49 11.49
C SER A 30 -3.51 -11.17 12.42
N LYS A 31 -2.36 -10.79 11.86
CA LYS A 31 -1.17 -10.46 12.64
C LYS A 31 -1.21 -9.03 13.19
N GLY A 32 -2.11 -8.20 12.68
CA GLY A 32 -2.30 -6.84 13.17
C GLY A 32 -1.47 -5.79 12.44
N ALA A 33 -1.78 -4.53 12.74
CA ALA A 33 -1.22 -3.38 12.02
C ALA A 33 0.30 -3.30 12.11
N SER A 34 0.88 -3.57 13.28
CA SER A 34 2.34 -3.48 13.45
C SER A 34 3.08 -4.45 12.54
N LYS A 35 2.60 -5.70 12.44
CA LYS A 35 3.25 -6.69 11.58
C LYS A 35 3.06 -6.37 10.11
N CYS A 36 1.89 -5.85 9.74
CA CYS A 36 1.64 -5.43 8.35
C CYS A 36 2.54 -4.25 7.98
N ALA A 37 2.77 -3.31 8.90
CA ALA A 37 3.66 -2.18 8.69
C ALA A 37 5.13 -2.65 8.54
N GLU A 38 5.54 -3.59 9.38
CA GLU A 38 6.88 -4.19 9.30
C GLU A 38 7.10 -4.83 7.93
N LYS A 39 6.13 -5.59 7.46
CA LYS A 39 6.24 -6.25 6.15
C LYS A 39 6.27 -5.23 5.02
N PHE A 40 5.46 -4.18 5.11
CA PHE A 40 5.52 -3.09 4.14
C PHE A 40 6.92 -2.49 4.09
N GLY A 41 7.53 -2.25 5.24
CA GLY A 41 8.88 -1.71 5.32
C GLY A 41 9.91 -2.62 4.66
N GLU A 42 9.82 -3.93 4.88
CA GLU A 42 10.72 -4.90 4.26
C GLU A 42 10.61 -4.85 2.72
N GLU A 43 9.40 -4.83 2.19
CA GLU A 43 9.18 -4.77 0.74
C GLU A 43 9.65 -3.45 0.16
N ALA A 44 9.47 -2.34 0.89
CA ALA A 44 9.95 -1.03 0.45
C ALA A 44 11.49 -1.02 0.34
N ILE A 45 12.17 -1.64 1.30
CA ILE A 45 13.64 -1.74 1.25
C ILE A 45 14.09 -2.56 0.04
N GLU A 46 13.41 -3.66 -0.25
CA GLU A 46 13.73 -4.48 -1.43
C GLU A 46 13.59 -3.67 -2.71
N ALA A 47 12.54 -2.85 -2.82
CA ALA A 47 12.35 -1.97 -3.98
C ALA A 47 13.48 -0.95 -4.09
N ILE A 48 13.90 -0.37 -2.96
CA ILE A 48 15.01 0.59 -2.93
C ILE A 48 16.30 -0.07 -3.45
N ILE A 49 16.57 -1.30 -3.02
CA ILE A 49 17.76 -2.05 -3.43
C ILE A 49 17.74 -2.26 -4.95
N GLU A 50 16.60 -2.67 -5.50
CA GLU A 50 16.52 -2.92 -6.95
C GLU A 50 16.63 -1.63 -7.76
N ALA A 51 16.10 -0.53 -7.22
CA ALA A 51 16.26 0.78 -7.86
C ALA A 51 17.73 1.19 -7.90
N ALA A 52 18.44 0.99 -6.79
CA ALA A 52 19.87 1.33 -6.69
C ALA A 52 20.71 0.49 -7.64
N LYS A 53 20.33 -0.77 -7.86
CA LYS A 53 21.03 -1.67 -8.79
C LYS A 53 20.72 -1.37 -10.26
N GLY A 54 19.65 -0.64 -10.53
CA GLY A 54 19.22 -0.34 -11.88
C GLY A 54 18.52 -1.51 -12.57
N ASP A 55 18.05 -2.50 -11.81
CA ASP A 55 17.34 -3.66 -12.37
C ASP A 55 15.85 -3.32 -12.52
N GLN A 56 15.49 -2.89 -13.75
CA GLN A 56 14.12 -2.42 -14.02
C GLN A 56 13.07 -3.52 -13.86
N ALA A 57 13.37 -4.72 -14.29
CA ALA A 57 12.41 -5.83 -14.17
C ALA A 57 12.16 -6.20 -12.72
N ALA A 58 13.23 -6.30 -11.92
CA ALA A 58 13.10 -6.61 -10.51
C ALA A 58 12.39 -5.48 -9.76
N LEU A 59 12.70 -4.23 -10.09
CA LEU A 59 12.04 -3.08 -9.46
C LEU A 59 10.54 -3.07 -9.77
N THR A 60 10.15 -3.43 -10.99
CA THR A 60 8.74 -3.51 -11.35
C THR A 60 7.99 -4.50 -10.44
N ARG A 61 8.58 -5.68 -10.22
CA ARG A 61 7.98 -6.68 -9.34
C ARG A 61 7.92 -6.21 -7.90
N GLU A 62 9.01 -5.60 -7.41
CA GLU A 62 9.06 -5.12 -6.03
C GLU A 62 8.09 -3.95 -5.80
N ALA A 63 7.93 -3.08 -6.81
CA ALA A 63 6.96 -1.98 -6.71
C ALA A 63 5.53 -2.51 -6.57
N ALA A 64 5.19 -3.59 -7.29
CA ALA A 64 3.87 -4.22 -7.15
C ALA A 64 3.69 -4.78 -5.73
N ASP A 65 4.73 -5.42 -5.19
CA ASP A 65 4.70 -5.93 -3.82
C ASP A 65 4.54 -4.80 -2.79
N VAL A 66 5.21 -3.68 -3.01
CA VAL A 66 5.10 -2.50 -2.15
C VAL A 66 3.67 -1.99 -2.13
N LEU A 67 3.05 -1.86 -3.30
CA LEU A 67 1.65 -1.40 -3.38
C LEU A 67 0.70 -2.36 -2.69
N TYR A 68 0.91 -3.66 -2.86
CA TYR A 68 0.10 -4.67 -2.18
C TYR A 68 0.21 -4.53 -0.66
N HIS A 69 1.45 -4.49 -0.15
CA HIS A 69 1.66 -4.41 1.30
C HIS A 69 1.28 -3.06 1.88
N LEU A 70 1.36 -1.98 1.09
CA LEU A 70 0.81 -0.69 1.50
C LEU A 70 -0.69 -0.83 1.78
N GLN A 71 -1.42 -1.44 0.86
CA GLN A 71 -2.86 -1.59 1.03
C GLN A 71 -3.22 -2.53 2.18
N VAL A 72 -2.44 -3.59 2.40
CA VAL A 72 -2.65 -4.49 3.54
C VAL A 72 -2.43 -3.74 4.86
N MET A 73 -1.37 -2.94 4.94
CA MET A 73 -1.08 -2.11 6.11
C MET A 73 -2.21 -1.13 6.39
N LEU A 74 -2.71 -0.48 5.34
CA LEU A 74 -3.83 0.47 5.48
C LEU A 74 -5.09 -0.25 5.98
N ALA A 75 -5.40 -1.41 5.41
CA ALA A 75 -6.57 -2.20 5.84
C ALA A 75 -6.44 -2.62 7.30
N ALA A 76 -5.25 -3.07 7.71
CA ALA A 76 -5.00 -3.46 9.10
C ALA A 76 -5.10 -2.28 10.06
N SER A 77 -4.92 -1.07 9.55
CA SER A 77 -4.99 0.17 10.35
C SER A 77 -6.34 0.87 10.21
N ASP A 78 -7.29 0.24 9.54
CA ASP A 78 -8.65 0.76 9.31
C ASP A 78 -8.65 2.09 8.56
N VAL A 79 -7.70 2.26 7.62
CA VAL A 79 -7.65 3.41 6.73
C VAL A 79 -8.17 2.97 5.37
N ALA A 80 -9.21 3.64 4.89
CA ALA A 80 -9.83 3.30 3.61
C ALA A 80 -8.96 3.76 2.44
N TRP A 81 -8.83 2.91 1.43
CA TRP A 81 -8.09 3.26 0.20
C TRP A 81 -8.66 4.52 -0.45
N ALA A 82 -10.00 4.65 -0.44
CA ALA A 82 -10.67 5.82 -1.00
C ALA A 82 -10.20 7.12 -0.34
N ASP A 83 -9.91 7.09 0.95
CA ASP A 83 -9.42 8.28 1.67
C ASP A 83 -8.02 8.68 1.23
N VAL A 84 -7.17 7.69 0.93
CA VAL A 84 -5.83 7.95 0.40
C VAL A 84 -5.94 8.61 -0.98
N LEU A 85 -6.81 8.08 -1.83
CA LEU A 85 -7.04 8.65 -3.16
C LEU A 85 -7.59 10.08 -3.06
N ALA A 86 -8.52 10.33 -2.13
CA ALA A 86 -9.09 11.66 -1.93
C ALA A 86 -8.00 12.66 -1.52
N GLU A 87 -7.07 12.23 -0.66
CA GLU A 87 -5.95 13.08 -0.25
C GLU A 87 -5.04 13.41 -1.42
N LEU A 88 -4.79 12.45 -2.31
CA LEU A 88 -4.01 12.70 -3.52
C LEU A 88 -4.72 13.68 -4.46
N GLU A 89 -6.03 13.53 -4.62
CA GLU A 89 -6.82 14.45 -5.44
C GLU A 89 -6.77 15.86 -4.89
N ARG A 90 -6.87 16.01 -3.57
CA ARG A 90 -6.77 17.31 -2.92
C ARG A 90 -5.45 18.00 -3.23
N ARG A 91 -4.37 17.23 -3.30
CA ARG A 91 -3.04 17.79 -3.58
C ARG A 91 -2.83 18.14 -5.04
N GLU A 92 -3.64 17.60 -5.94
CA GLU A 92 -3.44 17.74 -7.39
C GLU A 92 -3.47 19.21 -7.85
N GLY A 93 -4.34 20.02 -7.24
CA GLY A 93 -4.45 21.44 -7.59
C GLY A 93 -3.56 22.36 -6.75
N THR A 94 -2.64 21.82 -5.94
CA THR A 94 -1.86 22.59 -4.99
C THR A 94 -0.39 22.21 -5.11
N SER A 95 0.50 23.24 -5.22
CA SER A 95 1.95 22.98 -5.29
C SER A 95 2.45 22.38 -3.97
N GLY A 96 3.57 21.66 -4.02
CA GLY A 96 4.17 21.09 -2.83
C GLY A 96 4.52 22.13 -1.78
N VAL A 97 4.94 23.32 -2.21
CA VAL A 97 5.26 24.44 -1.31
C VAL A 97 4.00 24.94 -0.63
N ALA A 98 2.93 25.15 -1.40
CA ALA A 98 1.65 25.61 -0.84
C ALA A 98 1.06 24.58 0.10
N GLU A 99 1.21 23.28 -0.22
CA GLU A 99 0.72 22.19 0.62
C GLU A 99 1.42 22.19 1.98
N LYS A 100 2.74 22.35 1.99
CA LYS A 100 3.49 22.41 3.24
C LYS A 100 3.09 23.61 4.08
N ALA A 101 2.87 24.77 3.44
CA ALA A 101 2.43 25.97 4.13
C ALA A 101 1.06 25.76 4.79
N SER A 102 0.13 25.10 4.10
CA SER A 102 -1.21 24.88 4.64
C SER A 102 -1.23 23.89 5.80
N ARG A 103 -0.30 22.96 5.83
CA ARG A 103 -0.17 22.01 6.95
C ARG A 103 0.57 22.59 8.13
N GLY A 104 1.34 23.61 7.84
CA GLY A 104 2.19 24.40 8.70
C GLY A 104 2.12 24.31 10.04
#